data_4148af6e5b5b000decff418814b6791f
#
_entry.id   4148af6e5b5b000decff418814b6791f
#
_cell.length_a   1.000
_cell.length_b   1.000
_cell.length_c   1.000
_cell.angle_alpha   90.00
_cell.angle_beta   90.00
_cell.angle_gamma   90.00
#
_symmetry.space_group_name_H-M   'P 1'
#
loop_
_entity.id
_entity.type
_entity.pdbx_description
1 polymer ?
#
loop_
_entity_poly.entity_id
_entity_poly.type
_entity_poly.pdbx_seq_one_letter_code
_entity_poly.pdbx_strand_id
1 'polypeptide(L)'
;MSKLFILSILLFFTFNNLVSQGITVEKIWKNYEFYPRYGQEFNSMSDGISYTVSDEEYNILKYNIEDLTNVGDNVDPEIIFTAADFSYSEYEFNSDESKILFLTNYNSIYRYSYSAVYYLYDRNTKKLEPLDSKHQPQTLTEYSPDGRYVSYLYGNNIYIKELSNGKVTQLTQDGEQNKIINGTSDWVYEEEFAITKAYDWSPDSKYIAFLKFNEEEVKQFRMTFYNDLYPNSYKFKYPKAGEGNSAVSVYLIDLNKKKCKIKPIDIGEYEYIPRIEWAEKSNKLILQSMNRHQNSLKYHLIDCTQKAPKS
;
A
#
# COMPACT_ATOMS: atom_id res chain seq x y z
N MET A 1 -51.65 -42.61 39.43
CA MET A 1 -51.75 -41.78 38.22
C MET A 1 -51.39 -40.30 38.41
N SER A 2 -51.50 -39.71 39.57
CA SER A 2 -51.26 -38.27 39.78
C SER A 2 -49.77 -37.82 39.74
N LYS A 3 -48.83 -38.68 40.20
CA LYS A 3 -47.40 -38.32 40.24
C LYS A 3 -46.72 -38.30 38.88
N LEU A 4 -47.18 -39.15 37.95
CA LEU A 4 -46.63 -39.20 36.58
C LEU A 4 -47.09 -38.00 35.76
N PHE A 5 -48.31 -37.49 36.02
CA PHE A 5 -48.84 -36.35 35.30
C PHE A 5 -48.16 -35.01 35.71
N ILE A 6 -47.78 -34.89 36.99
CA ILE A 6 -47.05 -33.74 37.50
C ILE A 6 -45.62 -33.70 36.97
N LEU A 7 -44.95 -34.88 36.84
CA LEU A 7 -43.61 -34.98 36.28
C LEU A 7 -43.57 -34.62 34.77
N SER A 8 -44.62 -35.01 34.02
CA SER A 8 -44.75 -34.61 32.60
C SER A 8 -44.97 -33.11 32.39
N ILE A 9 -45.73 -32.46 33.30
CA ILE A 9 -45.95 -31.03 33.27
C ILE A 9 -44.67 -30.26 33.64
N LEU A 10 -43.90 -30.70 34.62
CA LEU A 10 -42.62 -30.10 34.98
C LEU A 10 -41.57 -30.26 33.83
N LEU A 11 -41.53 -31.39 33.12
CA LEU A 11 -40.68 -31.55 31.97
C LEU A 11 -41.09 -30.63 30.78
N PHE A 12 -42.39 -30.34 30.64
CA PHE A 12 -42.87 -29.43 29.58
C PHE A 12 -42.51 -27.97 29.85
N PHE A 13 -42.42 -27.54 31.13
CA PHE A 13 -42.01 -26.19 31.51
C PHE A 13 -40.50 -25.96 31.46
N THR A 14 -39.66 -27.00 31.55
CA THR A 14 -38.20 -26.87 31.47
C THR A 14 -37.69 -26.79 30.02
N PHE A 15 -38.49 -27.23 29.04
CA PHE A 15 -38.10 -27.15 27.62
C PHE A 15 -38.39 -25.78 26.94
N ASN A 16 -39.17 -24.91 27.58
CA ASN A 16 -39.54 -23.61 26.97
C ASN A 16 -38.55 -22.47 27.21
N ASN A 17 -37.42 -22.72 27.88
CA ASN A 17 -36.40 -21.68 28.12
C ASN A 17 -35.11 -21.86 27.28
N LEU A 18 -35.10 -22.81 26.35
CA LEU A 18 -34.08 -22.82 25.30
C LEU A 18 -34.53 -21.93 24.14
N VAL A 19 -34.78 -20.65 24.43
CA VAL A 19 -34.81 -19.64 23.39
C VAL A 19 -33.35 -19.52 22.92
N SER A 20 -33.03 -20.19 21.83
CA SER A 20 -31.86 -19.86 21.05
C SER A 20 -31.88 -18.34 20.85
N GLN A 21 -30.90 -17.64 21.39
CA GLN A 21 -30.73 -16.22 21.12
C GLN A 21 -30.45 -16.13 19.63
N GLY A 22 -31.51 -16.01 18.83
CA GLY A 22 -31.39 -15.95 17.37
C GLY A 22 -30.48 -14.80 16.97
N ILE A 23 -29.67 -15.03 15.93
CA ILE A 23 -28.94 -13.94 15.26
C ILE A 23 -29.99 -13.02 14.66
N THR A 24 -29.95 -11.74 15.01
CA THR A 24 -30.85 -10.71 14.47
C THR A 24 -30.06 -9.69 13.67
N VAL A 25 -30.73 -9.04 12.72
CA VAL A 25 -30.12 -7.92 11.95
C VAL A 25 -29.61 -6.84 12.89
N GLU A 26 -30.31 -6.61 14.01
CA GLU A 26 -29.91 -5.63 15.00
C GLU A 26 -28.60 -6.02 15.72
N LYS A 27 -28.42 -7.29 16.07
CA LYS A 27 -27.18 -7.80 16.64
C LYS A 27 -25.99 -7.67 15.68
N ILE A 28 -26.24 -7.93 14.38
CA ILE A 28 -25.17 -7.85 13.37
C ILE A 28 -24.80 -6.38 13.08
N TRP A 29 -25.80 -5.53 12.77
CA TRP A 29 -25.54 -4.22 12.15
C TRP A 29 -25.64 -3.03 13.09
N LYS A 30 -26.38 -3.15 14.21
CA LYS A 30 -26.53 -2.06 15.19
C LYS A 30 -25.62 -2.25 16.38
N ASN A 31 -25.57 -3.48 16.91
CA ASN A 31 -24.81 -3.77 18.11
C ASN A 31 -23.40 -4.28 17.84
N TYR A 32 -23.10 -4.65 16.60
CA TYR A 32 -21.80 -5.23 16.18
C TYR A 32 -21.34 -6.39 17.05
N GLU A 33 -22.29 -7.23 17.58
CA GLU A 33 -22.00 -8.32 18.51
C GLU A 33 -21.06 -9.38 17.91
N PHE A 34 -21.05 -9.52 16.56
CA PHE A 34 -20.23 -10.48 15.82
C PHE A 34 -19.07 -9.82 15.09
N TYR A 35 -18.77 -8.56 15.39
CA TYR A 35 -17.63 -7.88 14.76
C TYR A 35 -16.34 -8.55 15.20
N PRO A 36 -15.43 -8.92 14.28
CA PRO A 36 -14.18 -9.55 14.65
C PRO A 36 -13.37 -8.62 15.55
N ARG A 37 -12.83 -9.18 16.63
CA ARG A 37 -11.84 -8.46 17.43
C ARG A 37 -10.50 -8.69 16.79
N TYR A 38 -9.92 -7.65 16.23
CA TYR A 38 -8.56 -7.67 15.74
C TYR A 38 -7.61 -7.59 16.93
N GLY A 39 -6.48 -8.31 16.83
CA GLY A 39 -5.35 -8.09 17.74
C GLY A 39 -4.74 -6.71 17.49
N GLN A 40 -3.98 -6.22 18.44
CA GLN A 40 -3.19 -5.01 18.25
C GLN A 40 -2.18 -5.25 17.13
N GLU A 41 -2.11 -4.33 16.18
CA GLU A 41 -1.10 -4.35 15.12
C GLU A 41 0.28 -4.06 15.73
N PHE A 42 1.29 -4.77 15.25
CA PHE A 42 2.67 -4.59 15.70
C PHE A 42 3.64 -4.64 14.54
N ASN A 43 4.75 -3.94 14.67
CA ASN A 43 5.87 -3.97 13.73
C ASN A 43 7.06 -4.67 14.38
N SER A 44 7.56 -5.73 13.73
CA SER A 44 8.78 -6.41 14.17
C SER A 44 9.99 -5.52 13.94
N MET A 45 10.92 -5.51 14.90
CA MET A 45 12.18 -4.79 14.77
C MET A 45 13.27 -5.68 14.13
N SER A 46 14.28 -5.05 13.55
CA SER A 46 15.39 -5.75 12.86
C SER A 46 16.26 -6.61 13.76
N ASP A 47 16.22 -6.41 15.08
CA ASP A 47 16.91 -7.22 16.07
C ASP A 47 16.34 -8.63 16.24
N GLY A 48 15.13 -8.90 15.70
CA GLY A 48 14.45 -10.19 15.72
C GLY A 48 13.90 -10.60 17.10
N ILE A 49 14.00 -9.75 18.11
CA ILE A 49 13.54 -10.00 19.48
C ILE A 49 12.65 -8.90 20.04
N SER A 50 12.52 -7.80 19.33
CA SER A 50 11.67 -6.66 19.72
C SER A 50 10.57 -6.40 18.70
N TYR A 51 9.52 -5.77 19.18
CA TYR A 51 8.42 -5.27 18.34
C TYR A 51 7.93 -3.92 18.87
N THR A 52 7.25 -3.16 17.99
CA THR A 52 6.65 -1.89 18.38
C THR A 52 5.15 -1.91 18.14
N VAL A 53 4.42 -1.16 18.95
CA VAL A 53 2.97 -0.95 18.85
C VAL A 53 2.67 0.53 19.03
N SER A 54 1.53 0.99 18.50
CA SER A 54 0.98 2.30 18.84
C SER A 54 0.02 2.17 20.03
N ASP A 55 0.10 3.08 20.98
CA ASP A 55 -0.91 3.21 22.02
C ASP A 55 -2.09 4.09 21.55
N GLU A 56 -3.08 4.29 22.44
CA GLU A 56 -4.28 5.10 22.15
C GLU A 56 -3.95 6.60 21.95
N GLU A 57 -2.80 7.04 22.41
CA GLU A 57 -2.31 8.42 22.28
C GLU A 57 -1.34 8.59 21.08
N TYR A 58 -1.22 7.55 20.23
CA TYR A 58 -0.30 7.49 19.09
C TYR A 58 1.19 7.51 19.45
N ASN A 59 1.57 7.21 20.71
CA ASN A 59 2.98 6.97 21.00
C ASN A 59 3.43 5.62 20.44
N ILE A 60 4.68 5.50 20.01
CA ILE A 60 5.25 4.22 19.59
C ILE A 60 6.04 3.65 20.75
N LEU A 61 5.60 2.49 21.21
CA LEU A 61 6.13 1.76 22.35
C LEU A 61 6.87 0.51 21.85
N LYS A 62 8.08 0.27 22.32
CA LYS A 62 8.89 -0.90 22.01
C LYS A 62 8.86 -1.89 23.16
N TYR A 63 8.60 -3.15 22.84
CA TYR A 63 8.59 -4.28 23.76
C TYR A 63 9.54 -5.37 23.30
N ASN A 64 9.94 -6.24 24.22
CA ASN A 64 10.62 -7.48 23.89
C ASN A 64 9.59 -8.61 23.68
N ILE A 65 9.84 -9.52 22.74
CA ILE A 65 8.97 -10.69 22.49
C ILE A 65 8.85 -11.59 23.71
N GLU A 66 9.91 -11.69 24.53
CA GLU A 66 9.87 -12.46 25.78
C GLU A 66 8.85 -11.91 26.79
N ASP A 67 8.54 -10.62 26.73
CA ASP A 67 7.56 -9.98 27.61
C ASP A 67 6.13 -10.44 27.30
N LEU A 68 5.84 -10.92 26.08
CA LEU A 68 4.55 -11.50 25.70
C LEU A 68 4.23 -12.78 26.49
N THR A 69 5.24 -13.48 27.02
CA THR A 69 5.07 -14.73 27.78
C THR A 69 4.73 -14.45 29.26
N ASN A 70 4.97 -13.25 29.75
CA ASN A 70 4.80 -12.81 31.13
C ASN A 70 3.52 -11.94 31.28
N VAL A 71 2.39 -12.46 30.79
CA VAL A 71 1.09 -11.77 30.87
C VAL A 71 0.75 -11.50 32.35
N GLY A 72 0.97 -10.28 32.81
CA GLY A 72 0.63 -9.82 34.18
C GLY A 72 1.74 -9.01 34.87
N ASP A 73 2.95 -9.00 34.37
CA ASP A 73 4.01 -8.15 34.89
C ASP A 73 3.92 -6.75 34.24
N ASN A 74 4.11 -5.71 35.06
CA ASN A 74 4.21 -4.34 34.57
C ASN A 74 5.57 -4.19 33.85
N VAL A 75 5.58 -4.46 32.53
CA VAL A 75 6.74 -4.19 31.69
C VAL A 75 6.64 -2.75 31.23
N ASP A 76 7.58 -1.91 31.64
CA ASP A 76 7.66 -0.54 31.13
C ASP A 76 8.30 -0.57 29.73
N PRO A 77 7.58 -0.18 28.67
CA PRO A 77 8.13 -0.16 27.31
C PRO A 77 9.13 0.98 27.12
N GLU A 78 10.06 0.79 26.19
CA GLU A 78 10.85 1.89 25.68
C GLU A 78 9.98 2.79 24.76
N ILE A 79 9.90 4.09 25.07
CA ILE A 79 9.18 5.05 24.22
C ILE A 79 10.08 5.46 23.04
N ILE A 80 9.72 5.00 21.85
CA ILE A 80 10.43 5.31 20.60
C ILE A 80 10.03 6.66 20.04
N PHE A 81 8.73 6.98 20.13
CA PHE A 81 8.15 8.23 19.64
C PHE A 81 7.05 8.69 20.59
N THR A 82 7.05 9.97 20.92
CA THR A 82 5.97 10.63 21.66
C THR A 82 5.19 11.50 20.70
N ALA A 83 3.92 11.20 20.51
CA ALA A 83 3.10 11.84 19.50
C ALA A 83 2.69 13.28 19.85
N ALA A 84 2.55 13.61 21.12
CA ALA A 84 1.94 14.85 21.59
C ALA A 84 0.57 15.09 20.89
N ASP A 85 0.47 16.11 20.02
CA ASP A 85 -0.76 16.40 19.25
C ASP A 85 -0.71 15.83 17.81
N PHE A 86 0.22 14.92 17.50
CA PHE A 86 0.38 14.33 16.17
C PHE A 86 -0.31 12.96 16.10
N SER A 87 -1.17 12.77 15.09
CA SER A 87 -1.85 11.50 14.85
C SER A 87 -1.52 10.96 13.46
N TYR A 88 -1.46 9.64 13.34
CA TYR A 88 -1.15 8.95 12.09
C TYR A 88 -2.00 7.67 11.94
N SER A 89 -2.10 7.16 10.74
CA SER A 89 -2.79 5.89 10.47
C SER A 89 -1.84 4.72 10.48
N GLU A 90 -0.63 4.89 9.95
CA GLU A 90 0.40 3.85 9.82
C GLU A 90 1.78 4.45 10.02
N TYR A 91 2.75 3.61 10.38
CA TYR A 91 4.16 3.99 10.43
C TYR A 91 5.07 2.86 9.96
N GLU A 92 6.23 3.24 9.42
CA GLU A 92 7.25 2.32 8.92
C GLU A 92 8.65 2.81 9.31
N PHE A 93 9.52 1.90 9.73
CA PHE A 93 10.94 2.20 9.96
C PHE A 93 11.75 2.04 8.67
N ASN A 94 12.79 2.86 8.52
CA ASN A 94 13.81 2.58 7.51
C ASN A 94 14.70 1.40 7.95
N SER A 95 15.57 0.91 7.05
CA SER A 95 16.35 -0.33 7.24
C SER A 95 17.27 -0.34 8.47
N ASP A 96 17.75 0.82 8.96
CA ASP A 96 18.57 0.96 10.16
C ASP A 96 17.79 1.46 11.38
N GLU A 97 16.47 1.59 11.25
CA GLU A 97 15.52 2.05 12.27
C GLU A 97 15.83 3.43 12.85
N SER A 98 16.66 4.21 12.18
CA SER A 98 16.98 5.58 12.58
C SER A 98 15.89 6.59 12.27
N LYS A 99 14.96 6.24 11.36
CA LYS A 99 13.88 7.10 10.90
C LYS A 99 12.55 6.36 10.84
N ILE A 100 11.48 7.12 11.06
CA ILE A 100 10.10 6.63 10.97
C ILE A 100 9.36 7.45 9.93
N LEU A 101 8.70 6.76 8.99
CA LEU A 101 7.80 7.35 8.01
C LEU A 101 6.37 7.17 8.52
N PHE A 102 5.65 8.27 8.70
CA PHE A 102 4.26 8.27 9.15
C PHE A 102 3.33 8.56 8.00
N LEU A 103 2.25 7.80 7.91
CA LEU A 103 1.12 8.04 7.01
C LEU A 103 0.01 8.77 7.76
N THR A 104 -0.41 9.92 7.23
CA THR A 104 -1.51 10.75 7.76
C THR A 104 -2.47 11.13 6.65
N ASN A 105 -3.66 11.62 6.99
CA ASN A 105 -4.64 12.15 6.03
C ASN A 105 -4.90 11.19 4.86
N TYR A 106 -5.15 9.92 5.19
CA TYR A 106 -5.51 8.90 4.21
C TYR A 106 -6.75 9.29 3.42
N ASN A 107 -6.69 9.17 2.10
CA ASN A 107 -7.80 9.41 1.20
C ASN A 107 -7.85 8.35 0.10
N SER A 108 -8.87 7.50 0.12
CA SER A 108 -9.07 6.45 -0.89
C SER A 108 -9.32 7.06 -2.28
N ILE A 109 -8.69 6.48 -3.31
CA ILE A 109 -8.86 6.88 -4.73
C ILE A 109 -9.79 5.88 -5.42
N TYR A 110 -9.40 4.60 -5.48
CA TYR A 110 -10.20 3.49 -6.01
C TYR A 110 -10.28 2.38 -4.95
N ARG A 111 -10.32 1.12 -5.36
CA ARG A 111 -10.48 -0.04 -4.46
C ARG A 111 -9.27 -0.23 -3.53
N TYR A 112 -8.07 -0.05 -4.04
CA TYR A 112 -6.82 -0.30 -3.32
C TYR A 112 -5.93 0.93 -3.24
N SER A 113 -6.03 1.82 -4.24
CA SER A 113 -5.21 3.03 -4.31
C SER A 113 -5.70 4.11 -3.37
N TYR A 114 -4.76 4.82 -2.80
CA TYR A 114 -5.00 5.94 -1.90
C TYR A 114 -3.92 7.01 -2.04
N SER A 115 -4.22 8.19 -1.58
CA SER A 115 -3.25 9.26 -1.35
C SER A 115 -3.19 9.61 0.13
N ALA A 116 -2.05 10.07 0.58
CA ALA A 116 -1.84 10.45 1.97
C ALA A 116 -0.81 11.58 2.10
N VAL A 117 -0.74 12.19 3.26
CA VAL A 117 0.34 13.11 3.62
C VAL A 117 1.32 12.36 4.51
N TYR A 118 2.58 12.40 4.13
CA TYR A 118 3.62 11.66 4.85
C TYR A 118 4.52 12.61 5.64
N TYR A 119 4.92 12.13 6.83
CA TYR A 119 5.88 12.79 7.71
C TYR A 119 7.05 11.88 7.98
N LEU A 120 8.22 12.48 8.13
CA LEU A 120 9.45 11.80 8.46
C LEU A 120 9.91 12.23 9.85
N TYR A 121 10.12 11.27 10.73
CA TYR A 121 10.70 11.49 12.05
C TYR A 121 12.11 10.93 12.10
N ASP A 122 13.05 11.76 12.52
CA ASP A 122 14.45 11.36 12.76
C ASP A 122 14.62 11.07 14.26
N ARG A 123 14.89 9.83 14.60
CA ARG A 123 15.02 9.36 15.99
C ARG A 123 16.24 9.96 16.71
N ASN A 124 17.30 10.28 15.98
CA ASN A 124 18.51 10.85 16.55
C ASN A 124 18.34 12.33 16.93
N THR A 125 17.71 13.11 16.03
CA THR A 125 17.49 14.54 16.25
C THR A 125 16.15 14.86 16.88
N LYS A 126 15.25 13.86 17.01
CA LYS A 126 13.87 14.00 17.50
C LYS A 126 13.02 14.98 16.68
N LYS A 127 13.38 15.17 15.40
CA LYS A 127 12.69 16.10 14.50
C LYS A 127 11.65 15.39 13.69
N LEU A 128 10.42 15.89 13.72
CA LEU A 128 9.30 15.49 12.86
C LEU A 128 9.08 16.57 11.80
N GLU A 129 9.06 16.20 10.53
CA GLU A 129 8.84 17.12 9.42
C GLU A 129 8.04 16.47 8.29
N PRO A 130 7.29 17.23 7.46
CA PRO A 130 6.67 16.69 6.25
C PRO A 130 7.71 16.06 5.34
N LEU A 131 7.38 14.91 4.73
CA LEU A 131 8.24 14.25 3.75
C LEU A 131 8.57 15.22 2.61
N ASP A 132 7.55 15.81 2.01
CA ASP A 132 7.69 16.87 1.01
C ASP A 132 6.44 17.77 1.05
N SER A 133 6.60 18.99 1.53
CA SER A 133 5.49 19.94 1.65
C SER A 133 5.03 20.55 0.33
N LYS A 134 5.81 20.40 -0.76
CA LYS A 134 5.48 20.96 -2.08
C LYS A 134 4.68 19.98 -2.95
N HIS A 135 4.90 18.70 -2.76
CA HIS A 135 4.29 17.64 -3.57
C HIS A 135 3.49 16.72 -2.67
N GLN A 136 2.29 17.14 -2.30
CA GLN A 136 1.35 16.36 -1.47
C GLN A 136 -0.11 16.60 -1.94
N PRO A 137 -1.02 15.64 -1.72
CA PRO A 137 -0.76 14.34 -1.10
C PRO A 137 0.08 13.43 -2.01
N GLN A 138 0.85 12.52 -1.40
CA GLN A 138 1.64 11.53 -2.09
C GLN A 138 0.88 10.20 -2.22
N THR A 139 1.33 9.35 -3.16
CA THR A 139 0.89 7.95 -3.26
C THR A 139 2.10 7.03 -3.30
N LEU A 140 1.92 5.77 -2.89
CA LEU A 140 2.92 4.69 -2.97
C LEU A 140 4.29 5.09 -2.43
N THR A 141 4.29 5.65 -1.22
CA THR A 141 5.51 6.11 -0.55
C THR A 141 6.20 4.94 0.13
N GLU A 142 7.51 4.77 -0.10
CA GLU A 142 8.30 3.71 0.49
C GLU A 142 9.78 4.08 0.63
N TYR A 143 10.49 3.44 1.54
CA TYR A 143 11.94 3.53 1.63
C TYR A 143 12.64 2.77 0.50
N SER A 144 13.81 3.26 0.05
CA SER A 144 14.74 2.40 -0.68
C SER A 144 15.28 1.28 0.22
N PRO A 145 15.65 0.09 -0.33
CA PRO A 145 16.14 -1.03 0.48
C PRO A 145 17.34 -0.69 1.39
N ASP A 146 18.19 0.23 0.98
CA ASP A 146 19.34 0.69 1.76
C ASP A 146 19.04 1.84 2.74
N GLY A 147 17.77 2.28 2.79
CA GLY A 147 17.31 3.34 3.69
C GLY A 147 17.82 4.75 3.36
N ARG A 148 18.48 4.99 2.23
CA ARG A 148 19.01 6.30 1.85
C ARG A 148 17.97 7.24 1.24
N TYR A 149 16.94 6.70 0.62
CA TYR A 149 15.92 7.44 -0.09
C TYR A 149 14.52 7.06 0.40
N VAL A 150 13.59 7.98 0.20
CA VAL A 150 12.15 7.69 0.17
C VAL A 150 11.65 8.02 -1.22
N SER A 151 11.03 7.06 -1.90
CA SER A 151 10.31 7.28 -3.16
C SER A 151 8.85 7.52 -2.91
N TYR A 152 8.21 8.27 -3.78
CA TYR A 152 6.77 8.51 -3.78
C TYR A 152 6.30 9.00 -5.14
N LEU A 153 5.00 8.97 -5.36
CA LEU A 153 4.39 9.53 -6.57
C LEU A 153 3.59 10.78 -6.21
N TYR A 154 3.66 11.74 -7.14
CA TYR A 154 2.84 12.94 -7.14
C TYR A 154 2.58 13.40 -8.58
N GLY A 155 1.31 13.72 -8.91
CA GLY A 155 0.94 14.17 -10.25
C GLY A 155 1.36 13.19 -11.36
N ASN A 156 1.17 11.87 -11.15
CA ASN A 156 1.56 10.79 -12.06
C ASN A 156 3.06 10.72 -12.37
N ASN A 157 3.91 11.27 -11.50
CA ASN A 157 5.36 11.23 -11.63
C ASN A 157 6.02 10.63 -10.40
N ILE A 158 7.17 9.99 -10.63
CA ILE A 158 8.01 9.39 -9.58
C ILE A 158 8.99 10.43 -9.05
N TYR A 159 9.07 10.53 -7.73
CA TYR A 159 9.99 11.38 -6.99
C TYR A 159 10.79 10.55 -6.01
N ILE A 160 11.98 11.04 -5.65
CA ILE A 160 12.77 10.53 -4.53
C ILE A 160 13.24 11.69 -3.65
N LYS A 161 13.23 11.46 -2.33
CA LYS A 161 13.90 12.34 -1.35
C LYS A 161 15.13 11.63 -0.81
N GLU A 162 16.29 12.25 -0.90
CA GLU A 162 17.53 11.78 -0.28
C GLU A 162 17.53 12.18 1.19
N LEU A 163 17.61 11.20 2.09
CA LEU A 163 17.43 11.42 3.54
C LEU A 163 18.62 12.09 4.21
N SER A 164 19.83 11.99 3.63
CA SER A 164 21.05 12.60 4.18
C SER A 164 21.07 14.12 4.09
N ASN A 165 20.41 14.71 3.09
CA ASN A 165 20.45 16.14 2.80
C ASN A 165 19.09 16.75 2.51
N GLY A 166 18.01 15.95 2.52
CA GLY A 166 16.64 16.39 2.28
C GLY A 166 16.32 16.77 0.84
N LYS A 167 17.25 16.50 -0.11
CA LYS A 167 17.06 16.85 -1.51
C LYS A 167 15.98 16.00 -2.16
N VAL A 168 14.97 16.67 -2.74
CA VAL A 168 13.94 16.05 -3.58
C VAL A 168 14.36 16.10 -5.03
N THR A 169 14.19 15.00 -5.75
CA THR A 169 14.46 14.86 -7.19
C THR A 169 13.25 14.24 -7.88
N GLN A 170 12.69 14.93 -8.87
CA GLN A 170 11.69 14.41 -9.77
C GLN A 170 12.37 13.53 -10.81
N LEU A 171 12.00 12.26 -10.89
CA LEU A 171 12.62 11.28 -11.79
C LEU A 171 11.94 11.22 -13.17
N THR A 172 10.59 11.27 -13.21
CA THR A 172 9.81 11.33 -14.45
C THR A 172 9.12 12.69 -14.56
N GLN A 173 8.87 13.18 -15.79
CA GLN A 173 8.41 14.56 -15.99
C GLN A 173 7.19 14.67 -16.92
N ASP A 174 6.75 13.57 -17.49
CA ASP A 174 5.69 13.52 -18.49
C ASP A 174 4.36 13.00 -17.94
N GLY A 175 4.28 12.76 -16.63
CA GLY A 175 3.03 12.37 -15.96
C GLY A 175 1.99 13.47 -16.08
N GLU A 176 0.80 13.11 -16.56
CA GLU A 176 -0.35 13.99 -16.73
C GLU A 176 -1.64 13.20 -16.55
N GLN A 177 -2.60 13.75 -15.81
CA GLN A 177 -3.88 13.08 -15.56
C GLN A 177 -4.63 12.80 -16.86
N ASN A 178 -5.16 11.61 -17.01
CA ASN A 178 -5.86 11.10 -18.19
C ASN A 178 -4.98 11.00 -19.46
N LYS A 179 -3.67 10.98 -19.32
CA LYS A 179 -2.73 10.81 -20.44
C LYS A 179 -1.61 9.84 -20.10
N ILE A 180 -0.72 10.23 -19.18
CA ILE A 180 0.48 9.45 -18.84
C ILE A 180 0.53 9.21 -17.33
N ILE A 181 0.70 7.95 -16.96
CA ILE A 181 0.90 7.54 -15.57
C ILE A 181 2.26 6.84 -15.47
N ASN A 182 3.10 7.26 -14.52
CA ASN A 182 4.39 6.62 -14.26
C ASN A 182 4.39 6.03 -12.85
N GLY A 183 4.61 4.71 -12.74
CA GLY A 183 4.88 4.05 -11.46
C GLY A 183 3.65 3.68 -10.62
N THR A 184 2.46 4.08 -11.01
CA THR A 184 1.20 3.50 -10.50
C THR A 184 0.40 2.96 -11.67
N SER A 185 -0.65 2.18 -11.38
CA SER A 185 -1.50 1.61 -12.41
C SER A 185 -2.61 2.56 -12.86
N ASP A 186 -3.21 2.25 -14.00
CA ASP A 186 -4.52 2.78 -14.39
C ASP A 186 -5.64 2.02 -13.67
N TRP A 187 -6.89 2.45 -13.88
CA TRP A 187 -8.06 1.82 -13.25
C TRP A 187 -8.21 0.33 -13.58
N VAL A 188 -7.94 -0.06 -14.85
CA VAL A 188 -8.09 -1.46 -15.31
C VAL A 188 -7.11 -2.38 -14.59
N TYR A 189 -5.85 -1.99 -14.47
CA TYR A 189 -4.84 -2.80 -13.81
C TYR A 189 -5.07 -2.91 -12.30
N GLU A 190 -5.59 -1.85 -11.69
CA GLU A 190 -5.97 -1.90 -10.28
C GLU A 190 -7.11 -2.90 -10.03
N GLU A 191 -8.18 -2.82 -10.82
CA GLU A 191 -9.36 -3.67 -10.64
C GLU A 191 -9.14 -5.12 -11.08
N GLU A 192 -8.47 -5.34 -12.23
CA GLU A 192 -8.38 -6.66 -12.85
C GLU A 192 -7.14 -7.45 -12.44
N PHE A 193 -6.04 -6.77 -12.13
CA PHE A 193 -4.78 -7.41 -11.72
C PHE A 193 -4.41 -7.18 -10.26
N ALA A 194 -5.18 -6.37 -9.52
CA ALA A 194 -4.89 -5.95 -8.14
C ALA A 194 -3.46 -5.38 -7.99
N ILE A 195 -3.02 -4.58 -8.96
CA ILE A 195 -1.74 -3.89 -8.94
C ILE A 195 -1.97 -2.38 -8.84
N THR A 196 -1.50 -1.76 -7.77
CA THR A 196 -1.45 -0.31 -7.61
C THR A 196 -0.03 0.21 -7.74
N LYS A 197 0.93 -0.48 -7.11
CA LYS A 197 2.34 -0.16 -7.19
C LYS A 197 2.93 -0.76 -8.46
N ALA A 198 3.19 0.10 -9.45
CA ALA A 198 3.75 -0.28 -10.75
C ALA A 198 5.20 0.21 -10.91
N TYR A 199 5.95 0.31 -9.82
CA TYR A 199 7.40 0.52 -9.78
C TYR A 199 8.02 -0.30 -8.66
N ASP A 200 9.32 -0.56 -8.76
CA ASP A 200 10.01 -1.31 -7.73
C ASP A 200 11.50 -0.94 -7.67
N TRP A 201 12.07 -0.92 -6.46
CA TRP A 201 13.48 -0.67 -6.22
C TRP A 201 14.32 -1.91 -6.46
N SER A 202 15.47 -1.76 -7.12
CA SER A 202 16.46 -2.85 -7.11
C SER A 202 16.98 -3.10 -5.68
N PRO A 203 17.31 -4.37 -5.32
CA PRO A 203 17.79 -4.71 -3.97
C PRO A 203 19.03 -3.91 -3.52
N ASP A 204 19.86 -3.43 -4.47
CA ASP A 204 21.02 -2.60 -4.20
C ASP A 204 20.72 -1.08 -4.25
N SER A 205 19.47 -0.70 -4.36
CA SER A 205 18.95 0.69 -4.39
C SER A 205 19.55 1.56 -5.52
N LYS A 206 20.13 0.94 -6.57
CA LYS A 206 20.74 1.68 -7.69
C LYS A 206 19.81 1.92 -8.86
N TYR A 207 18.73 1.16 -8.94
CA TYR A 207 17.76 1.23 -10.01
C TYR A 207 16.34 1.28 -9.48
N ILE A 208 15.46 1.93 -10.25
CA ILE A 208 14.01 1.79 -10.13
C ILE A 208 13.48 1.30 -11.48
N ALA A 209 12.79 0.17 -11.50
CA ALA A 209 12.03 -0.27 -12.65
C ALA A 209 10.58 0.20 -12.50
N PHE A 210 9.93 0.64 -13.58
CA PHE A 210 8.56 1.07 -13.52
C PHE A 210 7.77 0.81 -14.80
N LEU A 211 6.47 0.69 -14.67
CA LEU A 211 5.53 0.69 -15.78
C LEU A 211 5.06 2.11 -16.05
N LYS A 212 5.02 2.45 -17.32
CA LYS A 212 4.40 3.66 -17.84
C LYS A 212 3.14 3.28 -18.59
N PHE A 213 2.02 3.89 -18.23
CA PHE A 213 0.74 3.74 -18.91
C PHE A 213 0.48 4.98 -19.75
N ASN A 214 0.23 4.78 -21.05
CA ASN A 214 -0.30 5.80 -21.92
C ASN A 214 -1.78 5.52 -22.15
N GLU A 215 -2.64 6.35 -21.56
CA GLU A 215 -4.09 6.23 -21.62
C GLU A 215 -4.76 7.30 -22.52
N GLU A 216 -3.98 7.98 -23.37
CA GLU A 216 -4.52 9.06 -24.24
C GLU A 216 -5.66 8.56 -25.11
N GLU A 217 -5.50 7.38 -25.72
CA GLU A 217 -6.49 6.76 -26.62
C GLU A 217 -7.64 6.06 -25.86
N VAL A 218 -7.53 5.86 -24.55
CA VAL A 218 -8.59 5.25 -23.73
C VAL A 218 -9.73 6.25 -23.59
N LYS A 219 -10.96 5.80 -23.77
CA LYS A 219 -12.14 6.66 -23.64
C LYS A 219 -12.40 7.03 -22.18
N GLN A 220 -12.96 8.22 -21.98
CA GLN A 220 -13.35 8.69 -20.66
C GLN A 220 -14.76 8.22 -20.31
N PHE A 221 -14.91 7.75 -19.09
CA PHE A 221 -16.21 7.55 -18.46
C PHE A 221 -16.52 8.69 -17.48
N ARG A 222 -17.78 9.05 -17.38
CA ARG A 222 -18.25 10.09 -16.48
C ARG A 222 -19.14 9.47 -15.41
N MET A 223 -18.71 9.57 -14.16
CA MET A 223 -19.55 9.26 -13.00
C MET A 223 -20.19 10.53 -12.44
N THR A 224 -21.42 10.42 -11.99
CA THR A 224 -22.12 11.53 -11.33
C THR A 224 -22.35 11.15 -9.87
N PHE A 225 -21.91 12.01 -8.96
CA PHE A 225 -22.11 11.86 -7.52
C PHE A 225 -23.18 12.82 -7.03
N TYR A 226 -24.09 12.33 -6.20
CA TYR A 226 -25.23 13.08 -5.66
C TYR A 226 -25.07 13.34 -4.17
N ASN A 227 -23.84 13.52 -3.71
CA ASN A 227 -23.51 13.71 -2.29
C ASN A 227 -23.83 15.14 -1.79
N ASP A 228 -23.92 16.09 -2.73
CA ASP A 228 -24.17 17.50 -2.46
C ASP A 228 -25.53 17.95 -3.01
N LEU A 229 -25.95 19.17 -2.69
CA LEU A 229 -27.17 19.79 -3.21
C LEU A 229 -27.22 19.79 -4.75
N TYR A 230 -26.07 20.01 -5.38
CA TYR A 230 -25.89 19.89 -6.83
C TYR A 230 -24.94 18.74 -7.14
N PRO A 231 -25.27 17.89 -8.13
CA PRO A 231 -24.44 16.74 -8.45
C PRO A 231 -23.08 17.14 -9.00
N ASN A 232 -22.04 16.49 -8.50
CA ASN A 232 -20.67 16.59 -9.00
C ASN A 232 -20.39 15.47 -10.00
N SER A 233 -19.48 15.70 -10.94
CA SER A 233 -19.07 14.67 -11.89
C SER A 233 -17.57 14.44 -11.87
N TYR A 234 -17.18 13.18 -11.88
CA TYR A 234 -15.80 12.72 -11.99
C TYR A 234 -15.61 12.04 -13.34
N LYS A 235 -14.55 12.38 -14.05
CA LYS A 235 -14.19 11.79 -15.35
C LYS A 235 -12.84 11.08 -15.22
N PHE A 236 -12.78 9.84 -15.63
CA PHE A 236 -11.57 9.03 -15.65
C PHE A 236 -11.55 8.11 -16.87
N LYS A 237 -10.38 7.59 -17.19
CA LYS A 237 -10.19 6.67 -18.30
C LYS A 237 -10.75 5.29 -17.93
N TYR A 238 -11.66 4.79 -18.76
CA TYR A 238 -12.37 3.54 -18.52
C TYR A 238 -12.75 2.90 -19.85
N PRO A 239 -12.03 1.88 -20.33
CA PRO A 239 -12.39 1.16 -21.53
C PRO A 239 -13.57 0.24 -21.25
N LYS A 240 -14.59 0.28 -22.09
CA LYS A 240 -15.66 -0.71 -22.07
C LYS A 240 -15.21 -2.00 -22.77
N ALA A 241 -15.96 -3.10 -22.55
CA ALA A 241 -15.67 -4.37 -23.19
C ALA A 241 -15.49 -4.22 -24.71
N GLY A 242 -14.38 -4.74 -25.24
CA GLY A 242 -14.02 -4.66 -26.65
C GLY A 242 -13.25 -3.40 -27.07
N GLU A 243 -13.11 -2.40 -26.19
CA GLU A 243 -12.30 -1.20 -26.48
C GLU A 243 -10.81 -1.42 -26.18
N GLY A 244 -9.97 -0.50 -26.63
CA GLY A 244 -8.53 -0.51 -26.36
C GLY A 244 -8.22 -0.13 -24.90
N ASN A 245 -7.24 -0.81 -24.31
CA ASN A 245 -6.66 -0.46 -23.00
C ASN A 245 -5.55 0.56 -23.16
N SER A 246 -4.99 1.04 -22.03
CA SER A 246 -3.77 1.81 -22.01
C SER A 246 -2.60 1.05 -22.66
N ALA A 247 -1.78 1.75 -23.43
CA ALA A 247 -0.51 1.18 -23.88
C ALA A 247 0.48 1.21 -22.72
N VAL A 248 0.98 0.04 -22.31
CA VAL A 248 1.89 -0.10 -21.18
C VAL A 248 3.31 -0.34 -21.67
N SER A 249 4.29 0.28 -21.02
CA SER A 249 5.71 0.14 -21.37
C SER A 249 6.55 0.03 -20.11
N VAL A 250 7.68 -0.67 -20.20
CA VAL A 250 8.61 -0.87 -19.07
C VAL A 250 9.81 0.07 -19.21
N TYR A 251 10.18 0.68 -18.10
CA TYR A 251 11.34 1.57 -18.04
C TYR A 251 12.21 1.27 -16.83
N LEU A 252 13.50 1.58 -16.99
CA LEU A 252 14.51 1.51 -15.93
C LEU A 252 15.09 2.89 -15.68
N ILE A 253 15.13 3.32 -14.43
CA ILE A 253 15.82 4.52 -13.95
C ILE A 253 17.16 4.08 -13.37
N ASP A 254 18.27 4.61 -13.87
CA ASP A 254 19.63 4.39 -13.35
C ASP A 254 20.02 5.58 -12.45
N LEU A 255 20.07 5.34 -11.14
CA LEU A 255 20.38 6.32 -10.11
C LEU A 255 21.90 6.51 -9.89
N ASN A 256 22.75 5.62 -10.46
CA ASN A 256 24.22 5.71 -10.34
C ASN A 256 24.80 6.89 -11.13
N LYS A 257 24.03 7.51 -12.00
CA LYS A 257 24.47 8.61 -12.85
C LYS A 257 24.16 9.96 -12.18
N LYS A 258 25.08 10.94 -12.31
CA LYS A 258 24.85 12.33 -11.85
C LYS A 258 23.52 12.93 -12.37
N LYS A 259 23.09 12.51 -13.55
CA LYS A 259 21.73 12.72 -14.06
C LYS A 259 21.11 11.33 -14.24
N CYS A 260 20.06 11.06 -13.50
CA CYS A 260 19.29 9.82 -13.64
C CYS A 260 18.92 9.61 -15.11
N LYS A 261 19.18 8.41 -15.64
CA LYS A 261 18.85 8.05 -17.03
C LYS A 261 17.67 7.09 -17.01
N ILE A 262 16.64 7.47 -17.75
CA ILE A 262 15.49 6.59 -18.01
C ILE A 262 15.76 5.85 -19.31
N LYS A 263 15.61 4.54 -19.30
CA LYS A 263 15.79 3.66 -20.47
C LYS A 263 14.57 2.77 -20.63
N PRO A 264 14.02 2.63 -21.85
CA PRO A 264 13.02 1.63 -22.13
C PRO A 264 13.62 0.22 -22.03
N ILE A 265 12.78 -0.74 -21.64
CA ILE A 265 13.09 -2.17 -21.66
C ILE A 265 12.19 -2.81 -22.72
N ASP A 266 12.80 -3.45 -23.72
CA ASP A 266 12.08 -4.16 -24.77
C ASP A 266 11.84 -5.61 -24.34
N ILE A 267 10.58 -6.02 -24.28
CA ILE A 267 10.13 -7.38 -23.95
C ILE A 267 9.33 -8.04 -25.08
N GLY A 268 9.34 -7.45 -26.28
CA GLY A 268 8.62 -7.93 -27.46
C GLY A 268 7.15 -7.59 -27.44
N GLU A 269 6.31 -8.46 -28.01
CA GLU A 269 4.87 -8.23 -28.16
C GLU A 269 4.10 -8.74 -26.94
N TYR A 270 3.21 -7.90 -26.44
CA TYR A 270 2.29 -8.19 -25.32
C TYR A 270 1.09 -7.23 -25.38
N GLU A 271 0.04 -7.55 -24.60
CA GLU A 271 -1.06 -6.63 -24.32
C GLU A 271 -0.97 -6.12 -22.87
N TYR A 272 -0.65 -7.02 -21.92
CA TYR A 272 -0.62 -6.71 -20.50
C TYR A 272 0.72 -7.05 -19.85
N ILE A 273 1.08 -6.27 -18.82
CA ILE A 273 2.21 -6.54 -17.92
C ILE A 273 1.67 -6.54 -16.48
N PRO A 274 1.09 -7.66 -16.02
CA PRO A 274 0.41 -7.72 -14.71
C PRO A 274 1.35 -7.72 -13.51
N ARG A 275 2.66 -7.97 -13.68
CA ARG A 275 3.64 -7.99 -12.57
C ARG A 275 4.99 -7.45 -13.00
N ILE A 276 5.60 -6.71 -12.06
CA ILE A 276 6.97 -6.19 -12.14
C ILE A 276 7.61 -6.34 -10.77
N GLU A 277 8.73 -7.07 -10.68
CA GLU A 277 9.42 -7.35 -9.42
C GLU A 277 10.91 -7.56 -9.66
N TRP A 278 11.75 -7.21 -8.69
CA TRP A 278 13.16 -7.57 -8.71
C TRP A 278 13.38 -8.95 -8.10
N ALA A 279 14.25 -9.72 -8.71
CA ALA A 279 14.74 -10.97 -8.11
C ALA A 279 15.59 -10.63 -6.89
N GLU A 280 15.30 -11.29 -5.76
CA GLU A 280 16.03 -11.11 -4.50
C GLU A 280 17.54 -11.27 -4.71
N LYS A 281 18.35 -10.41 -4.11
CA LYS A 281 19.81 -10.45 -4.14
C LYS A 281 20.47 -10.38 -5.54
N SER A 282 19.74 -9.89 -6.54
CA SER A 282 20.28 -9.74 -7.90
C SER A 282 19.75 -8.48 -8.57
N ASN A 283 20.49 -7.98 -9.58
CA ASN A 283 20.03 -6.88 -10.43
C ASN A 283 19.24 -7.41 -11.65
N LYS A 284 18.43 -8.45 -11.45
CA LYS A 284 17.56 -9.03 -12.46
C LYS A 284 16.11 -8.67 -12.18
N LEU A 285 15.47 -8.08 -13.16
CA LEU A 285 14.05 -7.74 -13.13
C LEU A 285 13.24 -8.91 -13.68
N ILE A 286 12.19 -9.27 -12.98
CA ILE A 286 11.20 -10.27 -13.38
C ILE A 286 9.95 -9.53 -13.82
N LEU A 287 9.48 -9.82 -15.02
CA LEU A 287 8.22 -9.32 -15.56
C LEU A 287 7.34 -10.47 -15.99
N GLN A 288 6.05 -10.29 -15.83
CA GLN A 288 5.04 -11.14 -16.45
C GLN A 288 4.39 -10.35 -17.60
N SER A 289 4.20 -10.98 -18.76
CA SER A 289 3.43 -10.39 -19.85
C SER A 289 2.37 -11.35 -20.36
N MET A 290 1.25 -10.84 -20.81
CA MET A 290 0.13 -11.61 -21.34
C MET A 290 -0.38 -11.04 -22.65
N ASN A 291 -0.97 -11.91 -23.47
CA ASN A 291 -1.75 -11.50 -24.61
C ASN A 291 -3.17 -11.05 -24.24
N ARG A 292 -3.89 -10.41 -25.15
CA ARG A 292 -5.27 -9.91 -24.94
C ARG A 292 -6.25 -10.98 -24.45
N HIS A 293 -6.15 -12.21 -24.95
CA HIS A 293 -7.01 -13.33 -24.56
C HIS A 293 -6.65 -13.97 -23.22
N GLN A 294 -5.54 -13.54 -22.59
CA GLN A 294 -5.05 -14.03 -21.30
C GLN A 294 -4.87 -15.55 -21.24
N ASN A 295 -4.59 -16.18 -22.38
CA ASN A 295 -4.31 -17.60 -22.49
C ASN A 295 -2.83 -17.90 -22.80
N SER A 296 -1.99 -16.87 -22.83
CA SER A 296 -0.54 -16.95 -22.99
C SER A 296 0.13 -16.02 -21.98
N LEU A 297 0.81 -16.59 -21.01
CA LEU A 297 1.61 -15.89 -19.99
C LEU A 297 3.10 -16.16 -20.28
N LYS A 298 3.92 -15.10 -20.30
CA LYS A 298 5.37 -15.19 -20.44
C LYS A 298 6.05 -14.57 -19.22
N TYR A 299 7.13 -15.18 -18.78
CA TYR A 299 8.04 -14.63 -17.78
C TYR A 299 9.29 -14.12 -18.49
N HIS A 300 9.71 -12.92 -18.14
CA HIS A 300 10.90 -12.27 -18.63
C HIS A 300 11.88 -12.09 -17.48
N LEU A 301 13.11 -12.54 -17.66
CA LEU A 301 14.20 -12.32 -16.71
C LEU A 301 15.24 -11.39 -17.36
N ILE A 302 15.33 -10.16 -16.89
CA ILE A 302 16.08 -9.08 -17.52
C ILE A 302 17.26 -8.68 -16.64
N ASP A 303 18.47 -8.75 -17.19
CA ASP A 303 19.68 -8.25 -16.54
C ASP A 303 19.81 -6.73 -16.74
N CYS A 304 19.47 -5.98 -15.69
CA CYS A 304 19.45 -4.51 -15.72
C CYS A 304 20.84 -3.86 -15.66
N THR A 305 21.91 -4.63 -15.49
CA THR A 305 23.30 -4.11 -15.53
C THR A 305 23.78 -3.85 -16.96
N GLN A 306 23.11 -4.41 -17.95
CA GLN A 306 23.46 -4.26 -19.37
C GLN A 306 23.13 -2.86 -19.90
N LYS A 307 23.86 -2.39 -20.94
CA LYS A 307 23.63 -1.08 -21.56
C LYS A 307 22.26 -0.95 -22.21
N ALA A 308 21.73 -2.03 -22.76
CA ALA A 308 20.41 -2.13 -23.36
C ALA A 308 19.75 -3.41 -22.80
N PRO A 309 19.05 -3.32 -21.65
CA PRO A 309 18.39 -4.47 -21.08
C PRO A 309 17.33 -5.03 -22.03
N LYS A 310 17.35 -6.33 -22.25
CA LYS A 310 16.38 -7.05 -23.06
C LYS A 310 15.99 -8.34 -22.35
N SER A 311 14.79 -8.78 -22.65
CA SER A 311 14.26 -10.09 -22.24
C SER A 311 15.00 -11.22 -22.93
#